data_1f85b0532b4076485a817a775cce58d2
#
_entry.id   1f85b0532b4076485a817a775cce58d2
#
_cell.length_a   1.000
_cell.length_b   1.000
_cell.length_c   1.000
_cell.angle_alpha   90.00
_cell.angle_beta   90.00
_cell.angle_gamma   90.00
#
_symmetry.space_group_name_H-M   'P 1'
#
loop_
_entity.id
_entity.type
_entity.pdbx_description
1 polymer ?
#
loop_
_entity_poly.entity_id
_entity_poly.type
_entity_poly.pdbx_seq_one_letter_code
_entity_poly.pdbx_strand_id
1 'polypeptide(L)'
;MAVLSASEAPKFQVQVAALIIGGGACGMIAALAAKDAGAEPVIVERDAAPSGSTALSSGMIPACGTRQQADCNVTDTVQIMSDDIQRKAHEEADAVLVRRLCELSGPVIDWLCERHDLNLT
;
A
#
# COMPACT_ATOMS: atom_id res chain seq x y z
N MET A 1 23.87 14.69 -5.84
CA MET A 1 23.86 13.65 -4.80
C MET A 1 24.99 12.69 -5.13
N ALA A 2 25.97 12.50 -4.24
CA ALA A 2 27.09 11.61 -4.48
C ALA A 2 26.65 10.16 -4.17
N VAL A 3 26.98 9.25 -5.06
CA VAL A 3 26.85 7.81 -4.80
C VAL A 3 28.17 7.36 -4.18
N LEU A 4 28.12 6.85 -2.97
CA LEU A 4 29.30 6.33 -2.25
C LEU A 4 29.40 4.83 -2.50
N SER A 5 30.63 4.32 -2.65
CA SER A 5 30.84 2.87 -2.65
C SER A 5 30.63 2.31 -1.22
N ALA A 6 30.31 1.02 -1.11
CA ALA A 6 30.10 0.38 0.20
C ALA A 6 31.35 0.45 1.09
N SER A 7 32.56 0.52 0.50
CA SER A 7 33.83 0.68 1.21
C SER A 7 34.06 2.12 1.76
N GLU A 8 33.35 3.09 1.22
CA GLU A 8 33.43 4.52 1.60
C GLU A 8 32.23 4.97 2.43
N ALA A 9 31.27 4.05 2.68
CA ALA A 9 30.09 4.35 3.45
C ALA A 9 30.45 4.77 4.87
N PRO A 10 29.89 5.87 5.40
CA PRO A 10 30.10 6.26 6.78
C PRO A 10 29.61 5.13 7.71
N LYS A 11 30.21 5.03 8.89
CA LYS A 11 29.69 4.10 9.92
C LYS A 11 28.28 4.53 10.28
N PHE A 12 27.32 3.62 10.11
CA PHE A 12 25.95 3.87 10.51
C PHE A 12 25.86 3.99 12.04
N GLN A 13 25.12 4.99 12.52
CA GLN A 13 24.91 5.20 13.95
C GLN A 13 23.74 4.40 14.50
N VAL A 14 22.83 4.00 13.62
CA VAL A 14 21.60 3.28 13.98
C VAL A 14 21.44 2.09 13.04
N GLN A 15 21.09 0.96 13.63
CA GLN A 15 20.70 -0.26 12.90
C GLN A 15 19.24 -0.57 13.22
N VAL A 16 18.44 -0.83 12.20
CA VAL A 16 17.01 -1.12 12.32
C VAL A 16 16.65 -2.42 11.60
N ALA A 17 15.60 -3.10 12.06
CA ALA A 17 15.16 -4.35 11.45
C ALA A 17 14.63 -4.15 10.02
N ALA A 18 13.92 -3.04 9.78
CA ALA A 18 13.43 -2.65 8.47
C ALA A 18 13.43 -1.13 8.35
N LEU A 19 14.01 -0.62 7.27
CA LEU A 19 13.99 0.81 6.92
C LEU A 19 13.08 1.02 5.73
N ILE A 20 12.07 1.87 5.90
CA ILE A 20 11.09 2.22 4.86
C ILE A 20 11.33 3.67 4.47
N ILE A 21 11.51 3.92 3.19
CA ILE A 21 11.75 5.26 2.65
C ILE A 21 10.48 5.78 2.03
N GLY A 22 9.90 6.81 2.63
CA GLY A 22 8.65 7.46 2.24
C GLY A 22 7.45 7.08 3.12
N GLY A 23 6.74 8.08 3.63
CA GLY A 23 5.56 7.98 4.48
C GLY A 23 4.22 7.99 3.71
N GLY A 24 4.21 7.64 2.43
CA GLY A 24 2.98 7.45 1.67
C GLY A 24 2.26 6.14 2.02
N ALA A 25 1.09 5.88 1.43
CA ALA A 25 0.28 4.68 1.71
C ALA A 25 1.09 3.38 1.62
N CYS A 26 1.90 3.23 0.58
CA CYS A 26 2.73 2.04 0.40
C CYS A 26 3.70 1.84 1.57
N GLY A 27 4.40 2.90 1.99
CA GLY A 27 5.35 2.83 3.11
C GLY A 27 4.66 2.58 4.45
N MET A 28 3.51 3.20 4.69
CA MET A 28 2.72 2.98 5.91
C MET A 28 2.18 1.54 5.98
N ILE A 29 1.64 1.01 4.89
CA ILE A 29 1.16 -0.38 4.83
C ILE A 29 2.31 -1.36 5.01
N ALA A 30 3.46 -1.12 4.39
CA ALA A 30 4.64 -1.95 4.57
C ALA A 30 5.12 -1.95 6.03
N ALA A 31 5.07 -0.80 6.71
CA ALA A 31 5.41 -0.70 8.13
C ALA A 31 4.44 -1.48 9.02
N LEU A 32 3.14 -1.36 8.78
CA LEU A 32 2.12 -2.11 9.51
C LEU A 32 2.30 -3.62 9.33
N ALA A 33 2.51 -4.07 8.08
CA ALA A 33 2.75 -5.48 7.78
C ALA A 33 4.05 -6.01 8.44
N ALA A 34 5.13 -5.22 8.43
CA ALA A 34 6.36 -5.57 9.12
C ALA A 34 6.16 -5.68 10.64
N LYS A 35 5.40 -4.76 11.22
CA LYS A 35 5.05 -4.78 12.65
C LYS A 35 4.21 -6.00 13.00
N ASP A 36 3.21 -6.34 12.21
CA ASP A 36 2.41 -7.55 12.40
C ASP A 36 3.25 -8.84 12.31
N ALA A 37 4.31 -8.81 11.53
CA ALA A 37 5.31 -9.89 11.46
C ALA A 37 6.34 -9.88 12.60
N GLY A 38 6.20 -8.97 13.58
CA GLY A 38 7.07 -8.88 14.75
C GLY A 38 8.37 -8.06 14.56
N ALA A 39 8.50 -7.33 13.46
CA ALA A 39 9.62 -6.41 13.26
C ALA A 39 9.30 -5.02 13.85
N GLU A 40 10.37 -4.27 14.15
CA GLU A 40 10.27 -2.84 14.51
C GLU A 40 10.73 -2.00 13.30
N PRO A 41 9.81 -1.59 12.42
CA PRO A 41 10.15 -0.80 11.25
C PRO A 41 10.38 0.67 11.62
N VAL A 42 11.24 1.32 10.85
CA VAL A 42 11.42 2.77 10.89
C VAL A 42 11.06 3.35 9.53
N ILE A 43 10.18 4.35 9.53
CA ILE A 43 9.85 5.11 8.32
C ILE A 43 10.66 6.41 8.34
N VAL A 44 11.32 6.71 7.23
CA VAL A 44 11.94 8.01 6.99
C VAL A 44 11.17 8.75 5.91
N GLU A 45 10.78 9.97 6.21
CA GLU A 45 10.06 10.85 5.29
C GLU A 45 10.89 12.10 5.03
N ARG A 46 10.89 12.56 3.79
CA ARG A 46 11.65 13.76 3.37
C ARG A 46 11.03 15.03 3.95
N ASP A 47 9.71 15.09 3.97
CA ASP A 47 8.96 16.26 4.39
C ASP A 47 8.60 16.17 5.89
N ALA A 48 8.27 17.28 6.51
CA ALA A 48 7.88 17.32 7.93
C ALA A 48 6.58 16.55 8.24
N ALA A 49 5.79 16.28 7.22
CA ALA A 49 4.60 15.42 7.27
C ALA A 49 4.44 14.71 5.93
N PRO A 50 3.77 13.53 5.89
CA PRO A 50 3.46 12.86 4.63
C PRO A 50 2.63 13.76 3.71
N SER A 51 3.20 14.20 2.59
CA SER A 51 2.62 15.19 1.69
C SER A 51 2.57 14.76 0.22
N GLY A 52 2.89 13.50 -0.06
CA GLY A 52 2.93 12.95 -1.41
C GLY A 52 1.54 12.66 -2.00
N SER A 53 1.51 11.88 -3.08
CA SER A 53 0.28 11.56 -3.84
C SER A 53 -0.85 11.02 -2.96
N THR A 54 -0.54 10.28 -1.90
CA THR A 54 -1.54 9.76 -0.95
C THR A 54 -2.29 10.89 -0.25
N ALA A 55 -1.59 11.91 0.23
CA ALA A 55 -2.21 13.07 0.89
C ALA A 55 -3.03 13.94 -0.08
N LEU A 56 -2.70 13.93 -1.37
CA LEU A 56 -3.41 14.65 -2.41
C LEU A 56 -4.62 13.87 -2.96
N SER A 57 -4.75 12.59 -2.62
CA SER A 57 -5.90 11.78 -3.04
C SER A 57 -7.17 12.22 -2.29
N SER A 58 -8.34 11.91 -2.87
CA SER A 58 -9.63 12.13 -2.21
C SER A 58 -9.94 11.10 -1.11
N GLY A 59 -8.99 10.28 -0.71
CA GLY A 59 -9.16 9.24 0.31
C GLY A 59 -9.89 7.98 -0.17
N MET A 60 -10.23 7.88 -1.45
CA MET A 60 -10.84 6.67 -2.01
C MET A 60 -9.80 5.60 -2.24
N ILE A 61 -10.11 4.38 -1.83
CA ILE A 61 -9.26 3.20 -2.04
C ILE A 61 -10.06 2.20 -2.87
N PRO A 62 -9.74 2.02 -4.16
CA PRO A 62 -10.41 1.03 -5.01
C PRO A 62 -10.12 -0.38 -4.51
N ALA A 63 -11.17 -1.17 -4.28
CA ALA A 63 -11.07 -2.56 -3.86
C ALA A 63 -12.30 -3.36 -4.29
N CYS A 64 -12.16 -4.67 -4.41
CA CYS A 64 -13.27 -5.58 -4.69
C CYS A 64 -13.35 -6.68 -3.64
N GLY A 65 -14.56 -7.18 -3.41
CA GLY A 65 -14.82 -8.29 -2.49
C GLY A 65 -14.56 -7.95 -1.02
N THR A 66 -14.73 -6.70 -0.63
CA THR A 66 -14.60 -6.26 0.77
C THR A 66 -15.85 -6.59 1.59
N ARG A 67 -15.72 -6.67 2.91
CA ARG A 67 -16.86 -6.84 3.83
C ARG A 67 -17.86 -5.69 3.71
N GLN A 68 -17.39 -4.46 3.59
CA GLN A 68 -18.26 -3.29 3.43
C GLN A 68 -19.13 -3.41 2.18
N GLN A 69 -18.57 -3.91 1.07
CA GLN A 69 -19.35 -4.19 -0.13
C GLN A 69 -20.41 -5.28 0.11
N ALA A 70 -20.03 -6.36 0.80
CA ALA A 70 -20.97 -7.43 1.15
C ALA A 70 -22.10 -6.93 2.05
N ASP A 71 -21.80 -6.13 3.08
CA ASP A 71 -22.77 -5.55 4.00
C ASP A 71 -23.77 -4.60 3.28
N CYS A 72 -23.31 -3.96 2.22
CA CYS A 72 -24.14 -3.10 1.36
C CYS A 72 -24.82 -3.85 0.21
N ASN A 73 -24.71 -5.19 0.13
CA ASN A 73 -25.19 -6.00 -0.99
C ASN A 73 -24.60 -5.59 -2.35
N VAL A 74 -23.40 -5.06 -2.36
CA VAL A 74 -22.65 -4.74 -3.58
C VAL A 74 -21.87 -5.98 -3.99
N THR A 75 -22.17 -6.50 -5.18
CA THR A 75 -21.42 -7.61 -5.77
C THR A 75 -20.29 -7.05 -6.63
N ASP A 76 -19.07 -7.23 -6.17
CA ASP A 76 -17.88 -6.90 -6.93
C ASP A 76 -16.89 -8.06 -6.81
N THR A 77 -16.17 -8.34 -7.88
CA THR A 77 -15.27 -9.48 -7.95
C THR A 77 -13.94 -9.09 -8.56
N VAL A 78 -12.92 -9.91 -8.32
CA VAL A 78 -11.63 -9.78 -8.98
C VAL A 78 -11.77 -9.66 -10.50
N GLN A 79 -12.67 -10.44 -11.10
CA GLN A 79 -12.90 -10.40 -12.55
C GLN A 79 -13.50 -9.07 -12.99
N ILE A 80 -14.57 -8.61 -12.31
CA ILE A 80 -15.24 -7.33 -12.63
C ILE A 80 -14.24 -6.17 -12.53
N MET A 81 -13.52 -6.10 -11.42
CA MET A 81 -12.53 -5.03 -11.21
C MET A 81 -11.37 -5.11 -12.21
N SER A 82 -10.89 -6.30 -12.53
CA SER A 82 -9.84 -6.49 -13.53
C SER A 82 -10.28 -6.05 -14.92
N ASP A 83 -11.48 -6.42 -15.34
CA ASP A 83 -12.05 -6.05 -16.64
C ASP A 83 -12.25 -4.53 -16.74
N ASP A 84 -12.69 -3.89 -15.66
CA ASP A 84 -12.85 -2.45 -15.60
C ASP A 84 -11.50 -1.70 -15.70
N ILE A 85 -10.45 -2.21 -15.05
CA ILE A 85 -9.10 -1.64 -15.17
C ILE A 85 -8.60 -1.78 -16.60
N GLN A 86 -8.68 -2.98 -17.18
CA GLN A 86 -8.22 -3.23 -18.55
C GLN A 86 -8.97 -2.36 -19.56
N ARG A 87 -10.28 -2.30 -19.47
CA ARG A 87 -11.11 -1.46 -20.33
C ARG A 87 -10.70 0.02 -20.26
N LYS A 88 -10.43 0.54 -19.05
CA LYS A 88 -9.98 1.93 -18.85
C LYS A 88 -8.55 2.16 -19.31
N ALA A 89 -7.71 1.16 -19.19
CA ALA A 89 -6.33 1.18 -19.66
C ALA A 89 -6.17 0.82 -21.14
N HIS A 90 -7.27 0.68 -21.90
CA HIS A 90 -7.26 0.28 -23.32
C HIS A 90 -6.47 -1.01 -23.58
N GLU A 91 -6.56 -1.98 -22.66
CA GLU A 91 -5.84 -3.27 -22.68
C GLU A 91 -4.29 -3.13 -22.64
N GLU A 92 -3.78 -1.97 -22.26
CA GLU A 92 -2.32 -1.71 -22.17
C GLU A 92 -1.74 -2.09 -20.80
N ALA A 93 -2.58 -2.32 -19.78
CA ALA A 93 -2.11 -2.69 -18.45
C ALA A 93 -1.63 -4.15 -18.41
N ASP A 94 -0.56 -4.44 -17.64
CA ASP A 94 -0.10 -5.80 -17.42
C ASP A 94 -1.18 -6.63 -16.72
N ALA A 95 -1.73 -7.61 -17.42
CA ALA A 95 -2.86 -8.41 -16.94
C ALA A 95 -2.53 -9.22 -15.66
N VAL A 96 -1.28 -9.65 -15.49
CA VAL A 96 -0.84 -10.40 -14.30
C VAL A 96 -0.80 -9.47 -13.08
N LEU A 97 -0.25 -8.28 -13.24
CA LEU A 97 -0.21 -7.26 -12.18
C LEU A 97 -1.61 -6.77 -11.81
N VAL A 98 -2.46 -6.49 -12.80
CA VAL A 98 -3.86 -6.09 -12.58
C VAL A 98 -4.60 -7.15 -11.78
N ARG A 99 -4.53 -8.41 -12.20
CA ARG A 99 -5.18 -9.50 -11.50
C ARG A 99 -4.69 -9.62 -10.06
N ARG A 100 -3.38 -9.57 -9.84
CA ARG A 100 -2.79 -9.64 -8.51
C ARG A 100 -3.21 -8.50 -7.61
N LEU A 101 -3.28 -7.28 -8.14
CA LEU A 101 -3.78 -6.11 -7.42
C LEU A 101 -5.23 -6.33 -6.99
N CYS A 102 -6.11 -6.77 -7.89
CA CYS A 102 -7.51 -7.03 -7.59
C CYS A 102 -7.68 -8.14 -6.54
N GLU A 103 -6.91 -9.24 -6.64
CA GLU A 103 -6.94 -10.34 -5.66
C GLU A 103 -6.57 -9.90 -4.24
N LEU A 104 -5.67 -8.94 -4.12
CA LEU A 104 -5.19 -8.45 -2.81
C LEU A 104 -5.99 -7.27 -2.27
N SER A 105 -6.73 -6.55 -3.10
CA SER A 105 -7.38 -5.29 -2.72
C SER A 105 -8.37 -5.46 -1.57
N GLY A 106 -9.32 -6.38 -1.68
CA GLY A 106 -10.30 -6.66 -0.62
C GLY A 106 -9.64 -7.13 0.67
N PRO A 107 -8.82 -8.19 0.65
CA PRO A 107 -8.12 -8.68 1.84
C PRO A 107 -7.27 -7.62 2.57
N VAL A 108 -6.63 -6.72 1.83
CA VAL A 108 -5.85 -5.63 2.45
C VAL A 108 -6.74 -4.61 3.14
N ILE A 109 -7.87 -4.24 2.54
CA ILE A 109 -8.84 -3.34 3.16
C ILE A 109 -9.43 -3.96 4.43
N ASP A 110 -9.87 -5.20 4.36
CA ASP A 110 -10.42 -5.91 5.52
C ASP A 110 -9.38 -6.01 6.65
N TRP A 111 -8.13 -6.34 6.33
CA TRP A 111 -7.02 -6.37 7.29
C TRP A 111 -6.75 -5.00 7.95
N LEU A 112 -6.76 -3.91 7.17
CA LEU A 112 -6.59 -2.56 7.71
C LEU A 112 -7.73 -2.16 8.65
N CYS A 113 -8.97 -2.49 8.29
CA CYS A 113 -10.14 -2.20 9.13
C CYS A 113 -10.13 -3.02 10.42
N GLU A 114 -9.78 -4.31 10.36
CA GLU A 114 -9.87 -5.22 11.49
C GLU A 114 -8.71 -5.11 12.48
N ARG A 115 -7.51 -4.86 11.97
CA ARG A 115 -6.29 -4.90 12.80
C ARG A 115 -5.68 -3.55 13.06
N HIS A 116 -6.01 -2.56 12.27
CA HIS A 116 -5.38 -1.24 12.31
C HIS A 116 -6.39 -0.09 12.39
N ASP A 117 -7.64 -0.39 12.77
CA ASP A 117 -8.70 0.58 13.04
C ASP A 117 -8.94 1.59 11.89
N LEU A 118 -8.73 1.16 10.63
CA LEU A 118 -9.07 1.99 9.49
C LEU A 118 -10.60 2.10 9.39
N ASN A 119 -11.12 3.30 9.63
CA ASN A 119 -12.54 3.61 9.48
C ASN A 119 -12.80 4.17 8.09
N LEU A 120 -13.56 3.44 7.28
CA LEU A 120 -14.05 3.89 5.98
C LEU A 120 -15.45 4.46 6.17
N THR A 121 -15.68 5.69 5.67
CA THR A 121 -16.98 6.41 5.76
C THR A 121 -17.63 6.53 4.40
#